data_421fbd0871ec8fd1a0a9c7d4157b5eff
#
_entry.id   421fbd0871ec8fd1a0a9c7d4157b5eff
#
_cell.length_a   1.000
_cell.length_b   1.000
_cell.length_c   1.000
_cell.angle_alpha   90.00
_cell.angle_beta   90.00
_cell.angle_gamma   90.00
#
_symmetry.space_group_name_H-M   'P 1'
#
loop_
_entity.id
_entity.type
_entity.pdbx_description
1 polymer ?
#
loop_
_entity_poly.entity_id
_entity_poly.type
_entity_poly.pdbx_seq_one_letter_code
_entity_poly.pdbx_strand_id
1 'polypeptide(L)'
;MFLLFEEAGKFQAGRALSEAEASAQVELDSGKRVKVKAANILLRFEKPAPAELIRIAQEVAQTIELELAWEFAPEDEFGFADLARDYFSDKATLEQQAGALFRLFEAPHYFRRAGKGRFKKAPAEIVQQAL
;
A
#
# COMPACT_ATOMS: atom_id res chain seq x y z
N MET A 1 9.83 0.27 -16.17
CA MET A 1 9.57 0.44 -14.71
C MET A 1 8.11 0.82 -14.50
N PHE A 2 7.44 0.09 -13.63
CA PHE A 2 6.07 0.39 -13.26
C PHE A 2 6.04 1.02 -11.87
N LEU A 3 4.99 1.81 -11.61
CA LEU A 3 4.81 2.49 -10.32
C LEU A 3 3.43 2.17 -9.77
N LEU A 4 3.37 1.91 -8.46
CA LEU A 4 2.12 1.89 -7.70
C LEU A 4 2.09 3.17 -6.88
N PHE A 5 1.00 3.93 -6.98
CA PHE A 5 0.89 5.22 -6.31
C PHE A 5 -0.52 5.44 -5.77
N GLU A 6 -0.63 6.38 -4.85
CA GLU A 6 -1.90 6.77 -4.26
C GLU A 6 -2.23 8.21 -4.69
N GLU A 7 -3.46 8.41 -5.19
CA GLU A 7 -3.93 9.74 -5.56
C GLU A 7 -5.42 9.86 -5.26
N ALA A 8 -5.79 10.93 -4.59
CA ALA A 8 -7.19 11.19 -4.23
C ALA A 8 -7.86 10.01 -3.51
N GLY A 9 -7.12 9.33 -2.64
CA GLY A 9 -7.64 8.21 -1.87
C GLY A 9 -7.78 6.91 -2.65
N LYS A 10 -7.16 6.81 -3.83
CA LYS A 10 -7.20 5.61 -4.66
C LYS A 10 -5.80 5.14 -5.00
N PHE A 11 -5.64 3.83 -5.08
CA PHE A 11 -4.40 3.23 -5.55
C PHE A 11 -4.50 2.99 -7.04
N GLN A 12 -3.46 3.40 -7.76
CA GLN A 12 -3.36 3.21 -9.20
C GLN A 12 -1.95 2.73 -9.54
N ALA A 13 -1.81 2.09 -10.67
CA ALA A 13 -0.51 1.64 -11.14
C ALA A 13 -0.41 1.87 -12.64
N GLY A 14 0.82 2.12 -13.11
CA GLY A 14 1.05 2.34 -14.52
C GLY A 14 2.53 2.33 -14.85
N ARG A 15 2.84 2.60 -16.10
CA ARG A 15 4.20 2.60 -16.61
C ARG A 15 4.82 3.99 -16.49
N ALA A 16 5.99 4.07 -15.87
CA ALA A 16 6.72 5.32 -15.80
C ALA A 16 7.25 5.68 -17.17
N LEU A 17 6.84 6.82 -17.70
CA LEU A 17 7.34 7.37 -18.95
C LEU A 17 8.59 8.20 -18.68
N SER A 18 8.60 8.92 -17.57
CA SER A 18 9.76 9.68 -17.10
C SER A 18 9.63 9.91 -15.60
N GLU A 19 10.75 10.06 -14.94
CA GLU A 19 10.77 10.40 -13.51
C GLU A 19 11.72 11.57 -13.30
N ALA A 20 11.25 12.55 -12.52
CA ALA A 20 12.08 13.65 -12.05
C ALA A 20 12.07 13.59 -10.52
N GLU A 21 12.82 14.48 -9.89
CA GLU A 21 12.96 14.50 -8.45
C GLU A 21 11.60 14.67 -7.73
N ALA A 22 10.75 15.56 -8.26
CA ALA A 22 9.50 15.93 -7.61
C ALA A 22 8.26 15.20 -8.15
N SER A 23 8.34 14.59 -9.32
CA SER A 23 7.18 13.96 -9.96
C SER A 23 7.57 12.97 -11.03
N ALA A 24 6.60 12.17 -11.48
CA ALA A 24 6.77 11.24 -12.59
C ALA A 24 5.62 11.40 -13.56
N GLN A 25 5.86 11.11 -14.83
CA GLN A 25 4.83 10.96 -15.84
C GLN A 25 4.51 9.49 -15.97
N VAL A 26 3.25 9.13 -15.80
CA VAL A 26 2.82 7.73 -15.76
C VAL A 26 1.72 7.51 -16.79
N GLU A 27 1.83 6.42 -17.54
CA GLU A 27 0.80 5.99 -18.45
C GLU A 27 0.00 4.85 -17.80
N LEU A 28 -1.31 5.07 -17.65
CA LEU A 28 -2.22 4.08 -17.11
C LEU A 28 -2.60 3.06 -18.18
N ASP A 29 -3.21 1.94 -17.78
CA ASP A 29 -3.66 0.90 -18.71
C ASP A 29 -4.65 1.44 -19.76
N SER A 30 -5.41 2.47 -19.41
CA SER A 30 -6.33 3.12 -20.33
C SER A 30 -5.63 3.93 -21.42
N GLY A 31 -4.31 4.10 -21.32
CA GLY A 31 -3.53 4.99 -22.19
C GLY A 31 -3.49 6.42 -21.70
N LYS A 32 -4.24 6.75 -20.67
CA LYS A 32 -4.22 8.09 -20.08
C LYS A 32 -2.88 8.34 -19.41
N ARG A 33 -2.34 9.55 -19.62
CA ARG A 33 -1.09 9.97 -18.99
C ARG A 33 -1.39 10.92 -17.85
N VAL A 34 -0.76 10.67 -16.72
CA VAL A 34 -0.96 11.48 -15.51
C VAL A 34 0.39 11.87 -14.92
N LYS A 35 0.41 13.02 -14.26
CA LYS A 35 1.57 13.47 -13.50
C LYS A 35 1.37 13.08 -12.05
N VAL A 36 2.32 12.36 -11.49
CA VAL A 36 2.24 11.84 -10.12
C VAL A 36 3.34 12.47 -9.29
N LYS A 37 2.97 13.02 -8.13
CA LYS A 37 3.96 13.56 -7.20
C LYS A 37 4.83 12.43 -6.65
N ALA A 38 6.12 12.68 -6.50
CA ALA A 38 7.06 11.68 -5.99
C ALA A 38 6.62 11.13 -4.63
N ALA A 39 6.09 12.00 -3.76
CA ALA A 39 5.61 11.59 -2.44
C ALA A 39 4.45 10.60 -2.48
N ASN A 40 3.73 10.52 -3.60
CA ASN A 40 2.60 9.61 -3.76
C ASN A 40 3.01 8.24 -4.30
N ILE A 41 4.24 8.09 -4.73
CA ILE A 41 4.74 6.81 -5.29
C ILE A 41 5.12 5.90 -4.13
N LEU A 42 4.49 4.72 -4.07
CA LEU A 42 4.65 3.80 -2.96
C LEU A 42 5.52 2.60 -3.28
N LEU A 43 5.45 2.09 -4.51
CA LEU A 43 6.26 0.95 -4.95
C LEU A 43 6.71 1.16 -6.39
N ARG A 44 7.93 0.68 -6.69
CA ARG A 44 8.47 0.59 -8.04
C ARG A 44 8.73 -0.87 -8.35
N PHE A 45 8.39 -1.30 -9.57
CA PHE A 45 8.53 -2.71 -9.93
C PHE A 45 8.66 -2.87 -11.45
N GLU A 46 9.20 -4.01 -11.86
CA GLU A 46 9.34 -4.34 -13.28
C GLU A 46 8.33 -5.38 -13.72
N LYS A 47 7.89 -6.22 -12.82
CA LYS A 47 6.87 -7.26 -13.07
C LYS A 47 6.17 -7.58 -11.75
N PRO A 48 4.94 -8.05 -11.79
CA PRO A 48 4.10 -8.30 -12.96
C PRO A 48 3.60 -6.99 -13.61
N ALA A 49 2.72 -7.09 -14.60
CA ALA A 49 2.07 -5.91 -15.17
C ALA A 49 1.27 -5.17 -14.09
N PRO A 50 1.08 -3.84 -14.22
CA PRO A 50 0.42 -3.05 -13.16
C PRO A 50 -0.95 -3.58 -12.73
N ALA A 51 -1.83 -3.89 -13.68
CA ALA A 51 -3.16 -4.42 -13.34
C ALA A 51 -3.08 -5.77 -12.64
N GLU A 52 -2.12 -6.60 -13.02
CA GLU A 52 -1.90 -7.90 -12.40
C GLU A 52 -1.44 -7.75 -10.96
N LEU A 53 -0.54 -6.80 -10.69
CA LEU A 53 -0.10 -6.54 -9.32
C LEU A 53 -1.28 -6.14 -8.43
N ILE A 54 -2.13 -5.23 -8.92
CA ILE A 54 -3.29 -4.78 -8.15
C ILE A 54 -4.22 -5.95 -7.87
N ARG A 55 -4.47 -6.80 -8.86
CA ARG A 55 -5.33 -7.98 -8.69
C ARG A 55 -4.77 -8.92 -7.62
N ILE A 56 -3.49 -9.25 -7.74
CA ILE A 56 -2.85 -10.17 -6.79
C ILE A 56 -2.82 -9.56 -5.38
N ALA A 57 -2.52 -8.26 -5.30
CA ALA A 57 -2.46 -7.56 -4.02
C ALA A 57 -3.82 -7.58 -3.32
N GLN A 58 -4.91 -7.46 -4.05
CA GLN A 58 -6.26 -7.55 -3.48
C GLN A 58 -6.52 -8.94 -2.90
N GLU A 59 -6.05 -9.99 -3.57
CA GLU A 59 -6.17 -11.35 -3.05
C GLU A 59 -5.32 -11.55 -1.81
N VAL A 60 -4.08 -11.07 -1.83
CA VAL A 60 -3.18 -11.15 -0.66
C VAL A 60 -3.78 -10.39 0.52
N ALA A 61 -4.34 -9.22 0.27
CA ALA A 61 -4.96 -8.41 1.32
C ALA A 61 -6.01 -9.20 2.10
N GLN A 62 -6.81 -10.01 1.40
CA GLN A 62 -7.86 -10.80 2.04
C GLN A 62 -7.31 -11.92 2.94
N THR A 63 -6.06 -12.30 2.78
CA THR A 63 -5.43 -13.33 3.62
C THR A 63 -4.86 -12.77 4.91
N ILE A 64 -4.75 -11.45 5.04
CA ILE A 64 -4.19 -10.81 6.23
C ILE A 64 -5.29 -10.66 7.29
N GLU A 65 -5.09 -11.29 8.44
CA GLU A 65 -6.01 -11.19 9.57
C GLU A 65 -5.77 -9.87 10.29
N LEU A 66 -6.76 -8.99 10.26
CA LEU A 66 -6.63 -7.63 10.80
C LEU A 66 -6.31 -7.60 12.29
N GLU A 67 -6.96 -8.44 13.07
CA GLU A 67 -6.70 -8.49 14.51
C GLU A 67 -5.26 -8.88 14.80
N LEU A 68 -4.76 -9.90 14.09
CA LEU A 68 -3.39 -10.36 14.27
C LEU A 68 -2.40 -9.29 13.82
N ALA A 69 -2.64 -8.67 12.67
CA ALA A 69 -1.80 -7.58 12.16
C ALA A 69 -1.76 -6.42 13.17
N TRP A 70 -2.91 -6.09 13.76
CA TRP A 70 -3.01 -5.02 14.74
C TRP A 70 -2.17 -5.34 15.99
N GLU A 71 -2.21 -6.59 16.45
CA GLU A 71 -1.40 -6.99 17.61
C GLU A 71 0.10 -6.90 17.35
N PHE A 72 0.54 -7.26 16.14
CA PHE A 72 1.95 -7.19 15.76
C PHE A 72 2.44 -5.78 15.49
N ALA A 73 1.55 -4.87 15.12
CA ALA A 73 1.96 -3.54 14.66
C ALA A 73 2.67 -2.77 15.79
N PRO A 74 3.70 -1.99 15.44
CA PRO A 74 4.36 -1.13 16.44
C PRO A 74 3.40 -0.08 16.99
N GLU A 75 3.71 0.44 18.17
CA GLU A 75 2.92 1.51 18.79
C GLU A 75 3.07 2.84 18.02
N ASP A 76 4.24 3.10 17.45
CA ASP A 76 4.49 4.30 16.66
C ASP A 76 4.03 4.10 15.22
N GLU A 77 4.01 5.18 14.44
CA GLU A 77 3.65 5.06 13.03
C GLU A 77 4.67 4.19 12.28
N PHE A 78 4.20 3.52 11.24
CA PHE A 78 5.03 2.61 10.46
C PHE A 78 4.61 2.67 8.98
N GLY A 79 5.51 2.21 8.12
CA GLY A 79 5.20 2.06 6.69
C GLY A 79 4.55 0.71 6.39
N PHE A 80 3.80 0.64 5.32
CA PHE A 80 3.13 -0.61 4.93
C PHE A 80 4.12 -1.76 4.70
N ALA A 81 5.31 -1.44 4.17
CA ALA A 81 6.33 -2.45 3.93
C ALA A 81 6.87 -3.02 5.24
N ASP A 82 6.92 -2.20 6.29
CA ASP A 82 7.34 -2.67 7.61
C ASP A 82 6.37 -3.72 8.14
N LEU A 83 5.07 -3.47 8.02
CA LEU A 83 4.08 -4.44 8.44
C LEU A 83 4.16 -5.72 7.61
N ALA A 84 4.36 -5.61 6.31
CA ALA A 84 4.48 -6.78 5.45
C ALA A 84 5.63 -7.67 5.91
N ARG A 85 6.77 -7.07 6.27
CA ARG A 85 7.91 -7.83 6.76
C ARG A 85 7.62 -8.48 8.11
N ASP A 86 6.93 -7.78 9.00
CA ASP A 86 6.58 -8.33 10.32
C ASP A 86 5.55 -9.45 10.21
N TYR A 87 4.59 -9.30 9.30
CA TYR A 87 3.49 -10.26 9.17
C TYR A 87 3.88 -11.50 8.35
N PHE A 88 4.58 -11.32 7.25
CA PHE A 88 4.95 -12.43 6.35
C PHE A 88 6.37 -12.94 6.60
N SER A 89 7.37 -12.14 6.25
CA SER A 89 8.77 -12.44 6.52
C SER A 89 9.63 -11.23 6.17
N ASP A 90 10.88 -11.25 6.63
CA ASP A 90 11.84 -10.17 6.31
C ASP A 90 12.03 -9.99 4.81
N LYS A 91 11.71 -11.01 4.02
CA LYS A 91 11.80 -10.98 2.55
C LYS A 91 10.43 -10.88 1.91
N ALA A 92 9.53 -10.11 2.52
CA ALA A 92 8.19 -9.94 1.97
C ALA A 92 8.26 -9.57 0.50
N THR A 93 7.46 -10.26 -0.32
CA THR A 93 7.43 -10.04 -1.77
C THR A 93 6.76 -8.72 -2.10
N LEU A 94 6.92 -8.28 -3.35
CA LEU A 94 6.22 -7.11 -3.86
C LEU A 94 4.69 -7.25 -3.65
N GLU A 95 4.15 -8.41 -3.98
CA GLU A 95 2.73 -8.70 -3.84
C GLU A 95 2.27 -8.67 -2.39
N GLN A 96 3.10 -9.17 -1.49
CA GLN A 96 2.80 -9.12 -0.05
C GLN A 96 2.85 -7.69 0.48
N GLN A 97 3.79 -6.89 0.03
CA GLN A 97 3.87 -5.48 0.42
C GLN A 97 2.65 -4.71 -0.09
N ALA A 98 2.28 -4.89 -1.34
CA ALA A 98 1.10 -4.24 -1.91
C ALA A 98 -0.18 -4.70 -1.23
N GLY A 99 -0.28 -6.00 -0.92
CA GLY A 99 -1.41 -6.54 -0.18
C GLY A 99 -1.55 -5.94 1.21
N ALA A 100 -0.43 -5.79 1.92
CA ALA A 100 -0.42 -5.14 3.23
C ALA A 100 -0.89 -3.69 3.13
N LEU A 101 -0.42 -2.97 2.12
CA LEU A 101 -0.85 -1.58 1.88
C LEU A 101 -2.37 -1.50 1.73
N PHE A 102 -2.94 -2.35 0.88
CA PHE A 102 -4.38 -2.35 0.62
C PHE A 102 -5.18 -2.72 1.86
N ARG A 103 -4.70 -3.73 2.60
CA ARG A 103 -5.39 -4.19 3.81
C ARG A 103 -5.42 -3.12 4.89
N LEU A 104 -4.29 -2.46 5.13
CA LEU A 104 -4.19 -1.38 6.11
C LEU A 104 -5.10 -0.21 5.73
N PHE A 105 -5.12 0.15 4.45
CA PHE A 105 -5.89 1.28 3.96
C PHE A 105 -7.40 1.07 4.12
N GLU A 106 -7.86 -0.15 3.92
CA GLU A 106 -9.30 -0.46 3.96
C GLU A 106 -9.84 -0.76 5.37
N ALA A 107 -9.00 -0.66 6.40
CA ALA A 107 -9.36 -1.03 7.76
C ALA A 107 -9.18 0.14 8.74
N PRO A 108 -9.94 1.24 8.59
CA PRO A 108 -9.75 2.43 9.43
C PRO A 108 -10.05 2.21 10.92
N HIS A 109 -10.80 1.16 11.26
CA HIS A 109 -11.08 0.83 12.67
C HIS A 109 -9.86 0.22 13.37
N TYR A 110 -8.97 -0.39 12.61
CA TYR A 110 -7.76 -1.00 13.15
C TYR A 110 -6.53 -0.11 12.98
N PHE A 111 -6.48 0.63 11.87
CA PHE A 111 -5.30 1.44 11.54
C PHE A 111 -5.70 2.80 11.02
N ARG A 112 -5.06 3.82 11.56
CA ARG A 112 -5.25 5.21 11.12
C ARG A 112 -4.17 5.58 10.13
N ARG A 113 -4.52 6.45 9.20
CA ARG A 113 -3.56 6.93 8.23
C ARG A 113 -2.66 7.97 8.88
N ALA A 114 -1.35 7.81 8.66
CA ALA A 114 -0.34 8.73 9.17
C ALA A 114 0.44 9.42 8.05
N GLY A 115 0.06 9.16 6.80
CA GLY A 115 0.71 9.70 5.60
C GLY A 115 0.55 8.75 4.43
N LYS A 116 1.15 9.07 3.31
CA LYS A 116 1.11 8.19 2.14
C LYS A 116 1.86 6.89 2.44
N GLY A 117 1.15 5.78 2.45
CA GLY A 117 1.72 4.48 2.77
C GLY A 117 2.13 4.30 4.22
N ARG A 118 1.75 5.21 5.09
CA ARG A 118 2.10 5.15 6.51
C ARG A 118 0.86 5.08 7.37
N PHE A 119 0.95 4.32 8.45
CA PHE A 119 -0.19 4.01 9.31
C PHE A 119 0.21 3.99 10.78
N LYS A 120 -0.81 4.08 11.63
CA LYS A 120 -0.65 3.94 13.07
C LYS A 120 -1.82 3.13 13.59
N LYS A 121 -1.57 2.18 14.49
CA LYS A 121 -2.65 1.34 15.00
C LYS A 121 -3.62 2.16 15.86
N ALA A 122 -4.91 1.88 15.71
CA ALA A 122 -5.94 2.51 16.50
C ALA A 122 -5.87 2.02 17.95
N PRO A 123 -6.31 2.83 18.93
CA PRO A 123 -6.35 2.39 20.34
C PRO A 123 -7.26 1.16 20.52
N ALA A 124 -6.96 0.35 21.53
CA ALA A 124 -7.73 -0.87 21.81
C ALA A 124 -9.22 -0.60 21.98
N GLU A 125 -9.58 0.52 22.63
CA GLU A 125 -10.99 0.88 22.83
C GLU A 125 -11.72 1.05 21.50
N ILE A 126 -11.07 1.65 20.51
CA ILE A 126 -11.66 1.88 19.18
C ILE A 126 -11.83 0.54 18.45
N VAL A 127 -10.82 -0.33 18.52
CA VAL A 127 -10.89 -1.65 17.90
C VAL A 127 -12.04 -2.47 18.50
N GLN A 128 -12.17 -2.46 19.81
CA GLN A 128 -13.24 -3.20 20.48
C GLN A 128 -14.63 -2.68 20.12
N GLN A 129 -14.78 -1.37 19.94
CA GLN A 129 -16.07 -0.79 19.55
C GLN A 129 -16.47 -1.17 18.13
N ALA A 130 -15.52 -1.49 17.27
CA ALA A 130 -15.77 -1.84 15.88
C ALA A 130 -16.20 -3.31 15.70
N LEU A 131 -16.03 -4.13 16.73
CA LEU A 131 -16.36 -5.57 16.66
C LEU A 131 -17.86 -5.88 16.92
#